data_e0c33d8b3549c9378e90d0ada60bcdbc
#
_entry.id   e0c33d8b3549c9378e90d0ada60bcdbc
#
_cell.length_a   1.000
_cell.length_b   1.000
_cell.length_c   1.000
_cell.angle_alpha   90.00
_cell.angle_beta   90.00
_cell.angle_gamma   90.00
#
_symmetry.space_group_name_H-M   'P 1'
#
loop_
_entity.id
_entity.type
_entity.pdbx_description
1 polymer ?
#
loop_
_entity_poly.entity_id
_entity_poly.type
_entity_poly.pdbx_seq_one_letter_code
_entity_poly.pdbx_strand_id
1 'polypeptide(L)'
;MRSILPAIAVSLVLGVCLRADEQPPKATGSQGRSVTHAPNGMVCACHPLAVQAGMDVLRKGGNAVDAAVAVNAALGVLEPMSCGIGGDLFAIVWDAKTGKLYGLNASGRAPALATRGLFAEKALTEIPLTGPLSWSVPGCVNGWQALLDRFGTQTMGVLLEPSIQYAEKGAPVPEVIAGYWKASEPKLLADPGSRAVFLPNGKAPAIGEVARNPALANTYRLLARDGAKAFYQGEIATSFGRFSQQVGGLIRREDLAADKPSWVDTISTTYRGVELHELPPNGQGLAALQILNTLENYDLRTMGFSSPEYWHLWIEAKKLAFADRARHYADPSFTRVPWKELASKQYAQGRLGLIKPDRVLNDVLPGDPKLGHSDTTYLCVVDKDRNCVSLIQSNYNGFGSGLTPPDLGFAIQNRGNLFSLDKNHPNTLEPGKRPFHTIIPAMALRDGKPWLVFGVMGGDMQPQGHAQIMINLLDFNMDLQEAGEAPRVEHTGSATPRGKLAEGAGTVQLEEGMPAAVMEGLKKLGHKVRKVRVNGGGYQAILLDPKTGILHGASDHRKDGMAAGY
;
A
#
# COMPACT_ATOMS: atom_id res chain seq x y z
N MET A 1 -69.55 20.84 -63.00
CA MET A 1 -68.17 20.33 -62.98
C MET A 1 -67.46 20.97 -61.80
N ARG A 2 -67.30 20.27 -60.69
CA ARG A 2 -66.59 20.71 -59.49
C ARG A 2 -65.34 19.87 -59.32
N SER A 3 -64.21 20.51 -59.44
CA SER A 3 -62.91 19.89 -59.22
C SER A 3 -62.60 19.78 -57.72
N ILE A 4 -62.32 18.62 -57.27
CA ILE A 4 -61.88 18.31 -55.89
C ILE A 4 -60.35 18.25 -55.90
N LEU A 5 -59.69 19.16 -55.16
CA LEU A 5 -58.25 19.05 -54.82
C LEU A 5 -58.07 18.23 -53.53
N PRO A 6 -57.10 17.31 -53.46
CA PRO A 6 -56.82 16.64 -52.23
C PRO A 6 -55.87 17.48 -51.35
N ALA A 7 -56.19 17.57 -50.07
CA ALA A 7 -55.32 18.15 -49.02
C ALA A 7 -54.23 17.19 -48.68
N ILE A 8 -52.97 17.62 -48.81
CA ILE A 8 -51.78 16.92 -48.34
C ILE A 8 -51.57 17.26 -46.84
N ALA A 9 -51.76 16.28 -45.96
CA ALA A 9 -51.42 16.43 -44.55
C ALA A 9 -49.89 16.22 -44.40
N VAL A 10 -49.17 17.26 -44.03
CA VAL A 10 -47.75 17.19 -43.63
C VAL A 10 -47.71 16.84 -42.16
N SER A 11 -47.36 15.58 -41.85
CA SER A 11 -47.05 15.14 -40.48
C SER A 11 -45.67 15.63 -40.09
N LEU A 12 -45.61 16.62 -39.21
CA LEU A 12 -44.38 17.02 -38.54
C LEU A 12 -43.98 15.92 -37.54
N VAL A 13 -42.97 15.12 -37.87
CA VAL A 13 -42.30 14.23 -36.94
C VAL A 13 -41.33 15.11 -36.14
N LEU A 14 -41.71 15.48 -34.90
CA LEU A 14 -40.77 16.02 -33.92
C LEU A 14 -39.80 14.90 -33.54
N GLY A 15 -38.64 14.90 -34.16
CA GLY A 15 -37.50 14.13 -33.69
C GLY A 15 -37.02 14.66 -32.33
N VAL A 16 -37.40 13.98 -31.25
CA VAL A 16 -36.75 14.17 -29.96
C VAL A 16 -35.32 13.65 -30.11
N CYS A 17 -34.38 14.54 -30.39
CA CYS A 17 -32.97 14.27 -30.17
C CYS A 17 -32.80 14.02 -28.68
N LEU A 18 -32.75 12.75 -28.27
CA LEU A 18 -32.14 12.37 -27.00
C LEU A 18 -30.69 12.86 -27.07
N ARG A 19 -30.40 13.96 -26.38
CA ARG A 19 -29.02 14.33 -26.10
C ARG A 19 -28.41 13.13 -25.40
N ALA A 20 -27.41 12.51 -26.00
CA ALA A 20 -26.51 11.63 -25.29
C ALA A 20 -26.04 12.40 -24.06
N ASP A 21 -26.17 11.80 -22.88
CA ASP A 21 -25.66 12.37 -21.63
C ASP A 21 -24.21 12.78 -21.88
N GLU A 22 -23.98 14.10 -22.00
CA GLU A 22 -22.62 14.64 -22.02
C GLU A 22 -21.98 14.21 -20.71
N GLN A 23 -20.97 13.35 -20.80
CA GLN A 23 -20.18 13.03 -19.63
C GLN A 23 -19.64 14.34 -19.08
N PRO A 24 -19.75 14.57 -17.75
CA PRO A 24 -19.20 15.77 -17.16
C PRO A 24 -17.71 15.86 -17.51
N PRO A 25 -17.17 17.06 -17.75
CA PRO A 25 -15.78 17.23 -18.12
C PRO A 25 -14.87 16.58 -17.04
N LYS A 26 -13.81 15.92 -17.48
CA LYS A 26 -12.85 15.30 -16.56
C LYS A 26 -12.32 16.34 -15.59
N ALA A 27 -12.30 16.02 -14.29
CA ALA A 27 -12.00 16.98 -13.23
C ALA A 27 -10.56 17.53 -13.30
N THR A 28 -9.61 16.74 -13.80
CA THR A 28 -8.19 17.12 -13.85
C THR A 28 -7.57 17.08 -15.24
N GLY A 29 -8.14 16.30 -16.16
CA GLY A 29 -7.55 16.04 -17.48
C GLY A 29 -6.19 15.32 -17.43
N SER A 30 -5.84 14.73 -16.29
CA SER A 30 -4.51 14.14 -16.03
C SER A 30 -4.37 12.68 -16.46
N GLN A 31 -5.46 12.05 -16.91
CA GLN A 31 -5.46 10.63 -17.28
C GLN A 31 -4.57 10.35 -18.50
N GLY A 32 -3.51 9.55 -18.28
CA GLY A 32 -2.53 9.17 -19.33
C GLY A 32 -2.87 7.88 -20.07
N ARG A 33 -3.79 7.04 -19.54
CA ARG A 33 -4.23 5.77 -20.14
C ARG A 33 -5.71 5.50 -19.84
N SER A 34 -6.32 4.58 -20.60
CA SER A 34 -7.71 4.16 -20.39
C SER A 34 -7.82 3.17 -19.23
N VAL A 35 -9.01 3.12 -18.61
CA VAL A 35 -9.42 2.04 -17.71
C VAL A 35 -9.42 0.72 -18.48
N THR A 36 -8.91 -0.35 -17.88
CA THR A 36 -8.96 -1.71 -18.44
C THR A 36 -10.27 -2.39 -18.04
N HIS A 37 -10.96 -3.03 -18.99
CA HIS A 37 -12.24 -3.71 -18.74
C HIS A 37 -12.12 -5.22 -19.00
N ALA A 38 -12.71 -6.05 -18.13
CA ALA A 38 -12.72 -7.50 -18.30
C ALA A 38 -13.96 -8.14 -17.66
N PRO A 39 -14.54 -9.21 -18.27
CA PRO A 39 -15.73 -9.85 -17.73
C PRO A 39 -15.44 -10.91 -16.65
N ASN A 40 -14.27 -11.56 -16.65
CA ASN A 40 -14.01 -12.74 -15.82
C ASN A 40 -13.09 -12.45 -14.64
N GLY A 41 -11.83 -12.20 -14.91
CA GLY A 41 -10.82 -11.98 -13.86
C GLY A 41 -9.90 -10.80 -14.20
N MET A 42 -9.28 -10.23 -13.16
CA MET A 42 -8.39 -9.08 -13.30
C MET A 42 -7.28 -9.07 -12.27
N VAL A 43 -6.10 -8.64 -12.68
CA VAL A 43 -4.91 -8.44 -11.85
C VAL A 43 -4.38 -7.03 -12.09
N CYS A 44 -4.11 -6.28 -11.01
CA CYS A 44 -3.40 -5.01 -11.06
C CYS A 44 -2.21 -5.04 -10.12
N ALA A 45 -1.02 -4.71 -10.62
CA ALA A 45 0.22 -4.70 -9.83
C ALA A 45 1.27 -3.76 -10.44
N CYS A 46 2.35 -3.53 -9.70
CA CYS A 46 3.39 -2.54 -10.03
C CYS A 46 4.35 -2.98 -11.15
N HIS A 47 4.22 -4.20 -11.69
CA HIS A 47 5.11 -4.70 -12.74
C HIS A 47 4.36 -5.60 -13.74
N PRO A 48 4.49 -5.38 -15.08
CA PRO A 48 3.77 -6.15 -16.10
C PRO A 48 4.00 -7.66 -16.03
N LEU A 49 5.25 -8.10 -15.83
CA LEU A 49 5.56 -9.54 -15.74
C LEU A 49 4.94 -10.20 -14.50
N ALA A 50 4.82 -9.46 -13.38
CA ALA A 50 4.12 -9.95 -12.20
C ALA A 50 2.60 -10.08 -12.47
N VAL A 51 2.01 -9.11 -13.17
CA VAL A 51 0.62 -9.18 -13.61
C VAL A 51 0.39 -10.40 -14.50
N GLN A 52 1.30 -10.68 -15.46
CA GLN A 52 1.21 -11.86 -16.32
C GLN A 52 1.25 -13.16 -15.51
N ALA A 53 2.14 -13.28 -14.51
CA ALA A 53 2.18 -14.45 -13.63
C ALA A 53 0.84 -14.70 -12.94
N GLY A 54 0.19 -13.66 -12.41
CA GLY A 54 -1.15 -13.76 -11.82
C GLY A 54 -2.23 -14.10 -12.83
N MET A 55 -2.19 -13.50 -14.02
CA MET A 55 -3.14 -13.79 -15.11
C MET A 55 -3.05 -15.24 -15.59
N ASP A 56 -1.86 -15.81 -15.65
CA ASP A 56 -1.66 -17.22 -16.03
C ASP A 56 -2.25 -18.16 -14.98
N VAL A 57 -2.12 -17.82 -13.69
CA VAL A 57 -2.76 -18.58 -12.60
C VAL A 57 -4.28 -18.55 -12.75
N LEU A 58 -4.88 -17.37 -12.94
CA LEU A 58 -6.34 -17.25 -13.12
C LEU A 58 -6.84 -18.02 -14.35
N ARG A 59 -6.17 -17.89 -15.51
CA ARG A 59 -6.53 -18.60 -16.75
C ARG A 59 -6.41 -20.11 -16.65
N LYS A 60 -5.47 -20.61 -15.83
CA LYS A 60 -5.29 -22.04 -15.55
C LYS A 60 -6.25 -22.58 -14.47
N GLY A 61 -7.17 -21.75 -13.99
CA GLY A 61 -8.21 -22.16 -13.04
C GLY A 61 -7.86 -21.97 -11.56
N GLY A 62 -6.74 -21.35 -11.23
CA GLY A 62 -6.45 -20.87 -9.89
C GLY A 62 -7.36 -19.70 -9.50
N ASN A 63 -7.55 -19.47 -8.21
CA ASN A 63 -8.40 -18.39 -7.69
C ASN A 63 -7.61 -17.08 -7.43
N ALA A 64 -8.30 -16.06 -6.92
CA ALA A 64 -7.71 -14.75 -6.63
C ALA A 64 -6.56 -14.82 -5.62
N VAL A 65 -6.62 -15.72 -4.63
CA VAL A 65 -5.57 -15.90 -3.61
C VAL A 65 -4.32 -16.56 -4.23
N ASP A 66 -4.51 -17.61 -5.04
CA ASP A 66 -3.40 -18.24 -5.76
C ASP A 66 -2.66 -17.21 -6.65
N ALA A 67 -3.44 -16.45 -7.41
CA ALA A 67 -2.87 -15.40 -8.27
C ALA A 67 -2.15 -14.30 -7.46
N ALA A 68 -2.70 -13.86 -6.33
CA ALA A 68 -2.08 -12.84 -5.49
C ALA A 68 -0.72 -13.31 -4.92
N VAL A 69 -0.61 -14.58 -4.50
CA VAL A 69 0.67 -15.16 -4.04
C VAL A 69 1.68 -15.22 -5.19
N ALA A 70 1.29 -15.67 -6.38
CA ALA A 70 2.17 -15.73 -7.54
C ALA A 70 2.67 -14.34 -7.96
N VAL A 71 1.78 -13.34 -7.99
CA VAL A 71 2.12 -11.92 -8.26
C VAL A 71 3.10 -11.38 -7.23
N ASN A 72 2.83 -11.61 -5.94
CA ASN A 72 3.67 -11.09 -4.86
C ASN A 72 5.07 -11.74 -4.87
N ALA A 73 5.15 -13.04 -5.13
CA ALA A 73 6.42 -13.73 -5.29
C ALA A 73 7.23 -13.20 -6.49
N ALA A 74 6.57 -12.95 -7.62
CA ALA A 74 7.21 -12.35 -8.80
C ALA A 74 7.72 -10.93 -8.51
N LEU A 75 6.93 -10.10 -7.81
CA LEU A 75 7.35 -8.76 -7.39
C LEU A 75 8.60 -8.79 -6.50
N GLY A 76 8.75 -9.78 -5.62
CA GLY A 76 9.96 -9.97 -4.80
C GLY A 76 11.25 -10.16 -5.61
N VAL A 77 11.14 -10.63 -6.86
CA VAL A 77 12.24 -10.71 -7.83
C VAL A 77 12.38 -9.45 -8.66
N LEU A 78 11.24 -8.92 -9.14
CA LEU A 78 11.17 -7.87 -10.16
C LEU A 78 11.27 -6.45 -9.57
N GLU A 79 10.85 -6.27 -8.32
CA GLU A 79 10.87 -5.00 -7.57
C GLU A 79 11.55 -5.18 -6.19
N PRO A 80 12.81 -5.69 -6.13
CA PRO A 80 13.45 -6.12 -4.87
C PRO A 80 13.73 -4.99 -3.88
N MET A 81 13.73 -3.73 -4.33
CA MET A 81 13.87 -2.59 -3.44
C MET A 81 12.62 -2.38 -2.58
N SER A 82 11.44 -2.70 -3.10
CA SER A 82 10.17 -2.41 -2.42
C SER A 82 9.68 -3.56 -1.56
N CYS A 83 9.96 -4.81 -1.97
CA CYS A 83 9.33 -6.00 -1.42
C CYS A 83 10.22 -7.25 -1.48
N GLY A 84 9.71 -8.38 -1.02
CA GLY A 84 10.36 -9.69 -1.04
C GLY A 84 10.15 -10.49 0.25
N ILE A 85 10.58 -11.74 0.26
CA ILE A 85 10.34 -12.68 1.37
C ILE A 85 11.05 -12.31 2.69
N GLY A 86 11.96 -11.33 2.65
CA GLY A 86 12.54 -10.74 3.87
C GLY A 86 11.70 -9.63 4.50
N GLY A 87 10.50 -9.36 3.99
CA GLY A 87 9.58 -8.33 4.45
C GLY A 87 8.30 -8.86 5.10
N ASP A 88 7.32 -7.96 5.28
CA ASP A 88 6.01 -8.21 5.89
C ASP A 88 4.88 -8.12 4.87
N LEU A 89 3.74 -8.77 5.18
CA LEU A 89 2.56 -8.81 4.32
C LEU A 89 1.29 -8.54 5.12
N PHE A 90 0.39 -7.70 4.54
CA PHE A 90 -1.00 -7.57 4.97
C PHE A 90 -1.93 -7.87 3.80
N ALA A 91 -3.09 -8.48 4.09
CA ALA A 91 -4.11 -8.71 3.07
C ALA A 91 -5.53 -8.56 3.62
N ILE A 92 -6.46 -8.14 2.75
CA ILE A 92 -7.90 -8.27 2.92
C ILE A 92 -8.40 -9.19 1.81
N VAL A 93 -9.13 -10.24 2.20
CA VAL A 93 -9.73 -11.22 1.29
C VAL A 93 -11.24 -11.16 1.42
N TRP A 94 -11.93 -11.00 0.30
CA TRP A 94 -13.35 -11.27 0.20
C TRP A 94 -13.54 -12.68 -0.34
N ASP A 95 -14.19 -13.53 0.43
CA ASP A 95 -14.61 -14.86 0.02
C ASP A 95 -16.06 -14.80 -0.52
N ALA A 96 -16.19 -14.89 -1.82
CA ALA A 96 -17.48 -14.79 -2.48
C ALA A 96 -18.45 -15.92 -2.09
N LYS A 97 -17.93 -17.10 -1.74
CA LYS A 97 -18.72 -18.25 -1.30
C LYS A 97 -19.42 -18.00 0.03
N THR A 98 -18.75 -17.36 0.97
CA THR A 98 -19.30 -17.07 2.30
C THR A 98 -19.88 -15.67 2.42
N GLY A 99 -19.56 -14.76 1.47
CA GLY A 99 -19.94 -13.36 1.54
C GLY A 99 -19.29 -12.62 2.70
N LYS A 100 -18.03 -12.94 3.04
CA LYS A 100 -17.32 -12.37 4.20
C LYS A 100 -15.95 -11.82 3.83
N LEU A 101 -15.56 -10.77 4.57
CA LEU A 101 -14.19 -10.24 4.58
C LEU A 101 -13.35 -10.93 5.64
N TYR A 102 -12.08 -11.14 5.31
CA TYR A 102 -11.07 -11.66 6.21
C TYR A 102 -9.82 -10.78 6.11
N GLY A 103 -9.33 -10.29 7.23
CA GLY A 103 -8.08 -9.56 7.33
C GLY A 103 -6.94 -10.47 7.75
N LEU A 104 -5.78 -10.35 7.10
CA LEU A 104 -4.55 -11.06 7.47
C LEU A 104 -3.46 -10.05 7.84
N ASN A 105 -2.95 -10.18 9.06
CA ASN A 105 -1.77 -9.47 9.54
C ASN A 105 -0.60 -10.46 9.64
N ALA A 106 0.28 -10.43 8.68
CA ALA A 106 1.54 -11.16 8.65
C ALA A 106 2.73 -10.20 8.79
N SER A 107 2.65 -9.25 9.73
CA SER A 107 3.81 -8.47 10.16
C SER A 107 4.60 -9.21 11.23
N GLY A 108 5.90 -9.22 11.08
CA GLY A 108 6.78 -9.93 12.01
C GLY A 108 6.98 -9.21 13.33
N ARG A 109 7.50 -9.96 14.29
CA ARG A 109 7.67 -9.51 15.68
C ARG A 109 9.11 -9.10 15.94
N ALA A 110 9.32 -8.28 16.99
CA ALA A 110 10.64 -8.01 17.53
C ALA A 110 11.27 -9.33 18.04
N PRO A 111 12.53 -9.63 17.69
CA PRO A 111 13.22 -10.82 18.18
C PRO A 111 13.41 -10.78 19.71
N ALA A 112 13.53 -11.94 20.33
CA ALA A 112 13.66 -12.09 21.80
C ALA A 112 14.82 -11.27 22.39
N LEU A 113 15.91 -11.10 21.65
CA LEU A 113 17.07 -10.32 22.07
C LEU A 113 16.92 -8.80 21.90
N ALA A 114 15.86 -8.33 21.23
CA ALA A 114 15.64 -6.90 21.01
C ALA A 114 14.99 -6.26 22.24
N THR A 115 15.79 -5.86 23.20
CA THR A 115 15.36 -5.19 24.44
C THR A 115 15.78 -3.74 24.47
N ARG A 116 15.01 -2.86 25.14
CA ARG A 116 15.41 -1.46 25.36
C ARG A 116 16.75 -1.34 26.10
N GLY A 117 17.05 -2.29 27.02
CA GLY A 117 18.31 -2.36 27.73
C GLY A 117 19.50 -2.49 26.77
N LEU A 118 19.41 -3.40 25.79
CA LEU A 118 20.45 -3.56 24.76
C LEU A 118 20.72 -2.27 23.98
N PHE A 119 19.67 -1.52 23.62
CA PHE A 119 19.83 -0.23 22.91
C PHE A 119 20.43 0.84 23.81
N ALA A 120 20.06 0.88 25.08
CA ALA A 120 20.65 1.80 26.07
C ALA A 120 22.14 1.48 26.32
N GLU A 121 22.54 0.22 26.45
CA GLU A 121 23.94 -0.20 26.56
C GLU A 121 24.79 0.24 25.34
N LYS A 122 24.17 0.30 24.16
CA LYS A 122 24.78 0.81 22.92
C LYS A 122 24.71 2.33 22.78
N ALA A 123 24.24 3.06 23.80
CA ALA A 123 24.00 4.51 23.78
C ALA A 123 23.11 4.98 22.61
N LEU A 124 22.17 4.15 22.18
CA LEU A 124 21.23 4.47 21.11
C LEU A 124 19.92 5.06 21.68
N THR A 125 19.54 6.23 21.21
CA THR A 125 18.28 6.90 21.57
C THR A 125 17.13 6.57 20.63
N GLU A 126 17.44 6.02 19.43
CA GLU A 126 16.48 5.49 18.46
C GLU A 126 17.06 4.24 17.78
N ILE A 127 16.17 3.41 17.23
CA ILE A 127 16.58 2.23 16.47
C ILE A 127 17.12 2.68 15.12
N PRO A 128 18.31 2.25 14.69
CA PRO A 128 18.90 2.64 13.40
C PRO A 128 17.97 2.29 12.22
N LEU A 129 18.02 3.09 11.15
CA LEU A 129 17.27 2.83 9.94
C LEU A 129 17.89 1.69 9.09
N THR A 130 19.20 1.50 9.20
CA THR A 130 19.96 0.50 8.45
C THR A 130 20.69 -0.44 9.40
N GLY A 131 21.15 -1.57 8.88
CA GLY A 131 21.88 -2.56 9.66
C GLY A 131 20.99 -3.51 10.46
N PRO A 132 21.59 -4.48 11.18
CA PRO A 132 20.89 -5.64 11.71
C PRO A 132 20.05 -5.36 12.95
N LEU A 133 20.23 -4.21 13.61
CA LEU A 133 19.44 -3.82 14.79
C LEU A 133 18.04 -3.29 14.40
N SER A 134 17.82 -3.00 13.11
CA SER A 134 16.54 -2.51 12.61
C SER A 134 15.54 -3.62 12.23
N TRP A 135 15.92 -4.89 12.39
CA TRP A 135 15.11 -6.01 11.92
C TRP A 135 13.94 -6.33 12.85
N SER A 136 12.81 -6.70 12.23
CA SER A 136 11.80 -7.60 12.81
C SER A 136 11.80 -8.90 12.02
N VAL A 137 11.22 -9.96 12.57
CA VAL A 137 11.13 -11.28 11.91
C VAL A 137 10.36 -11.10 10.59
N PRO A 138 10.84 -11.60 9.44
CA PRO A 138 10.08 -11.52 8.19
C PRO A 138 8.79 -12.34 8.25
N GLY A 139 7.64 -11.71 7.99
CA GLY A 139 6.33 -12.37 8.06
C GLY A 139 5.72 -12.80 6.72
N CYS A 140 6.30 -12.35 5.59
CA CYS A 140 5.72 -12.50 4.25
C CYS A 140 5.37 -13.96 3.89
N VAL A 141 6.31 -14.90 4.08
CA VAL A 141 6.12 -16.32 3.69
C VAL A 141 5.08 -17.02 4.55
N ASN A 142 5.02 -16.70 5.86
CA ASN A 142 3.91 -17.15 6.72
C ASN A 142 2.56 -16.58 6.26
N GLY A 143 2.55 -15.35 5.75
CA GLY A 143 1.38 -14.75 5.14
C GLY A 143 0.90 -15.53 3.90
N TRP A 144 1.81 -15.89 2.99
CA TRP A 144 1.49 -16.72 1.83
C TRP A 144 0.91 -18.06 2.27
N GLN A 145 1.56 -18.75 3.20
CA GLN A 145 1.09 -20.05 3.68
C GLN A 145 -0.32 -19.95 4.29
N ALA A 146 -0.56 -18.95 5.14
CA ALA A 146 -1.88 -18.76 5.75
C ALA A 146 -2.99 -18.45 4.73
N LEU A 147 -2.68 -17.69 3.68
CA LEU A 147 -3.60 -17.42 2.57
C LEU A 147 -3.92 -18.70 1.81
N LEU A 148 -2.89 -19.49 1.46
CA LEU A 148 -3.05 -20.73 0.71
C LEU A 148 -3.75 -21.81 1.52
N ASP A 149 -3.43 -21.98 2.81
CA ASP A 149 -4.07 -22.95 3.69
C ASP A 149 -5.58 -22.73 3.84
N ARG A 150 -6.01 -21.46 3.78
CA ARG A 150 -7.41 -21.12 4.00
C ARG A 150 -8.22 -21.04 2.72
N PHE A 151 -7.64 -20.48 1.67
CA PHE A 151 -8.37 -20.14 0.44
C PHE A 151 -7.72 -20.66 -0.84
N GLY A 152 -6.45 -21.10 -0.79
CA GLY A 152 -5.71 -21.53 -1.96
C GLY A 152 -6.29 -22.80 -2.60
N THR A 153 -6.12 -22.91 -3.91
CA THR A 153 -6.47 -24.09 -4.70
C THR A 153 -5.25 -24.73 -5.36
N GLN A 154 -4.11 -24.01 -5.36
CA GLN A 154 -2.85 -24.44 -5.93
C GLN A 154 -1.76 -24.58 -4.84
N THR A 155 -0.76 -25.40 -5.11
CA THR A 155 0.39 -25.53 -4.20
C THR A 155 1.36 -24.36 -4.36
N MET A 156 2.08 -24.02 -3.30
CA MET A 156 3.14 -23.00 -3.34
C MET A 156 4.16 -23.28 -4.45
N GLY A 157 4.48 -24.57 -4.71
CA GLY A 157 5.41 -24.97 -5.77
C GLY A 157 4.96 -24.51 -7.17
N VAL A 158 3.68 -24.68 -7.49
CA VAL A 158 3.12 -24.23 -8.77
C VAL A 158 3.15 -22.71 -8.88
N LEU A 159 2.81 -22.01 -7.80
CA LEU A 159 2.70 -20.56 -7.79
C LEU A 159 4.06 -19.83 -7.84
N LEU A 160 5.12 -20.45 -7.33
CA LEU A 160 6.46 -19.90 -7.34
C LEU A 160 7.23 -20.12 -8.64
N GLU A 161 6.78 -21.02 -9.53
CA GLU A 161 7.49 -21.38 -10.76
C GLU A 161 7.84 -20.16 -11.65
N PRO A 162 6.93 -19.21 -11.96
CA PRO A 162 7.29 -18.02 -12.72
C PRO A 162 8.39 -17.20 -12.06
N SER A 163 8.33 -17.06 -10.74
CA SER A 163 9.30 -16.28 -9.95
C SER A 163 10.68 -16.94 -9.93
N ILE A 164 10.74 -18.27 -9.86
CA ILE A 164 11.97 -19.04 -9.98
C ILE A 164 12.61 -18.78 -11.35
N GLN A 165 11.81 -18.81 -12.43
CA GLN A 165 12.32 -18.54 -13.78
C GLN A 165 12.82 -17.10 -13.95
N TYR A 166 12.09 -16.10 -13.42
CA TYR A 166 12.56 -14.70 -13.45
C TYR A 166 13.86 -14.52 -12.65
N ALA A 167 13.98 -15.14 -11.49
CA ALA A 167 15.19 -15.04 -10.69
C ALA A 167 16.39 -15.74 -11.35
N GLU A 168 16.20 -16.90 -11.99
CA GLU A 168 17.25 -17.69 -12.60
C GLU A 168 17.68 -17.18 -13.99
N LYS A 169 16.70 -17.00 -14.89
CA LYS A 169 16.95 -16.56 -16.28
C LYS A 169 17.11 -15.06 -16.38
N GLY A 170 16.56 -14.32 -15.41
CA GLY A 170 16.55 -12.88 -15.35
C GLY A 170 15.33 -12.25 -16.02
N ALA A 171 15.11 -10.98 -15.67
CA ALA A 171 14.07 -10.14 -16.27
C ALA A 171 14.62 -8.75 -16.59
N PRO A 172 14.15 -8.08 -17.66
CA PRO A 172 14.56 -6.72 -17.98
C PRO A 172 14.04 -5.75 -16.92
N VAL A 173 14.88 -4.81 -16.50
CA VAL A 173 14.54 -3.81 -15.48
C VAL A 173 13.85 -2.62 -16.14
N PRO A 174 12.61 -2.27 -15.74
CA PRO A 174 11.89 -1.13 -16.30
C PRO A 174 12.33 0.21 -15.68
N GLU A 175 11.78 1.30 -16.19
CA GLU A 175 12.29 2.66 -15.99
C GLU A 175 12.21 3.13 -14.52
N VAL A 176 11.05 3.02 -13.88
CA VAL A 176 10.86 3.50 -12.50
C VAL A 176 11.67 2.66 -11.52
N ILE A 177 11.66 1.34 -11.70
CA ILE A 177 12.44 0.40 -10.88
C ILE A 177 13.94 0.64 -11.02
N ALA A 178 14.46 0.90 -12.23
CA ALA A 178 15.87 1.24 -12.45
C ALA A 178 16.26 2.51 -11.67
N GLY A 179 15.38 3.52 -11.64
CA GLY A 179 15.57 4.75 -10.87
C GLY A 179 15.69 4.51 -9.37
N TYR A 180 14.79 3.73 -8.77
CA TYR A 180 14.82 3.38 -7.35
C TYR A 180 16.03 2.50 -7.00
N TRP A 181 16.38 1.55 -7.87
CA TRP A 181 17.57 0.72 -7.67
C TRP A 181 18.84 1.57 -7.65
N LYS A 182 18.98 2.48 -8.64
CA LYS A 182 20.08 3.44 -8.72
C LYS A 182 20.19 4.32 -7.46
N ALA A 183 19.07 4.84 -6.97
CA ALA A 183 19.05 5.64 -5.76
C ALA A 183 19.50 4.85 -4.51
N SER A 184 19.39 3.52 -4.54
CA SER A 184 19.78 2.62 -3.43
C SER A 184 21.24 2.15 -3.51
N GLU A 185 21.98 2.44 -4.57
CA GLU A 185 23.40 1.99 -4.75
C GLU A 185 24.28 2.25 -3.52
N PRO A 186 24.30 3.46 -2.92
CA PRO A 186 25.17 3.72 -1.77
C PRO A 186 24.90 2.78 -0.59
N LYS A 187 23.62 2.45 -0.34
CA LYS A 187 23.22 1.49 0.70
C LYS A 187 23.67 0.08 0.37
N LEU A 188 23.49 -0.37 -0.87
CA LEU A 188 23.86 -1.71 -1.32
C LEU A 188 25.37 -1.93 -1.37
N LEU A 189 26.15 -0.91 -1.71
CA LEU A 189 27.61 -0.95 -1.71
C LEU A 189 28.21 -1.11 -0.33
N ALA A 190 27.49 -0.68 0.72
CA ALA A 190 27.96 -0.74 2.11
C ALA A 190 27.98 -2.18 2.69
N ASP A 191 27.20 -3.12 2.11
CA ASP A 191 27.15 -4.53 2.53
C ASP A 191 27.66 -5.46 1.43
N PRO A 192 28.66 -6.33 1.74
CA PRO A 192 29.20 -7.28 0.73
C PRO A 192 28.14 -8.22 0.16
N GLY A 193 27.17 -8.68 0.97
CA GLY A 193 26.08 -9.56 0.54
C GLY A 193 25.13 -8.87 -0.43
N SER A 194 24.66 -7.69 -0.05
CA SER A 194 23.78 -6.87 -0.91
C SER A 194 24.45 -6.46 -2.21
N ARG A 195 25.74 -6.09 -2.13
CA ARG A 195 26.53 -5.78 -3.32
C ARG A 195 26.63 -6.98 -4.27
N ALA A 196 26.93 -8.16 -3.74
CA ALA A 196 27.06 -9.37 -4.54
C ALA A 196 25.74 -9.77 -5.24
N VAL A 197 24.62 -9.62 -4.56
CA VAL A 197 23.30 -10.02 -5.06
C VAL A 197 22.69 -8.97 -5.99
N PHE A 198 22.71 -7.69 -5.61
CA PHE A 198 21.95 -6.65 -6.29
C PHE A 198 22.80 -5.71 -7.16
N LEU A 199 24.12 -5.77 -7.06
CA LEU A 199 25.07 -4.97 -7.85
C LEU A 199 26.17 -5.86 -8.46
N PRO A 200 25.84 -6.90 -9.25
CA PRO A 200 26.83 -7.89 -9.72
C PRO A 200 27.96 -7.26 -10.54
N ASN A 201 27.68 -6.13 -11.21
CA ASN A 201 28.68 -5.36 -11.96
C ASN A 201 29.17 -4.10 -11.18
N GLY A 202 28.98 -4.07 -9.85
CA GLY A 202 29.35 -2.94 -8.97
C GLY A 202 28.41 -1.73 -9.08
N LYS A 203 27.33 -1.82 -9.85
CA LYS A 203 26.32 -0.76 -10.06
C LYS A 203 24.91 -1.34 -10.23
N ALA A 204 23.88 -0.52 -10.06
CA ALA A 204 22.49 -0.88 -10.35
C ALA A 204 22.32 -1.17 -11.84
N PRO A 205 21.44 -2.13 -12.21
CA PRO A 205 21.13 -2.41 -13.60
C PRO A 205 20.50 -1.19 -14.28
N ALA A 206 20.85 -0.98 -15.54
CA ALA A 206 20.26 0.05 -16.37
C ALA A 206 18.85 -0.36 -16.87
N ILE A 207 18.11 0.60 -17.40
CA ILE A 207 16.80 0.35 -18.05
C ILE A 207 17.00 -0.67 -19.17
N GLY A 208 16.19 -1.72 -19.19
CA GLY A 208 16.23 -2.82 -20.14
C GLY A 208 17.35 -3.85 -19.87
N GLU A 209 18.27 -3.61 -18.94
CA GLU A 209 19.28 -4.60 -18.55
C GLU A 209 18.62 -5.78 -17.82
N VAL A 210 19.09 -7.00 -18.12
CA VAL A 210 18.55 -8.23 -17.52
C VAL A 210 19.19 -8.48 -16.16
N ALA A 211 18.40 -8.29 -15.11
CA ALA A 211 18.81 -8.61 -13.74
C ALA A 211 18.48 -10.07 -13.39
N ARG A 212 19.40 -10.74 -12.70
CA ARG A 212 19.27 -12.14 -12.22
C ARG A 212 19.56 -12.22 -10.73
N ASN A 213 18.94 -13.21 -10.09
CA ASN A 213 19.19 -13.52 -8.69
C ASN A 213 19.13 -15.04 -8.45
N PRO A 214 20.18 -15.79 -8.83
CA PRO A 214 20.22 -17.26 -8.69
C PRO A 214 20.07 -17.73 -7.24
N ALA A 215 20.57 -16.96 -6.27
CA ALA A 215 20.42 -17.28 -4.85
C ALA A 215 18.93 -17.26 -4.43
N LEU A 216 18.16 -16.24 -4.86
CA LEU A 216 16.73 -16.19 -4.62
C LEU A 216 15.96 -17.30 -5.36
N ALA A 217 16.39 -17.66 -6.58
CA ALA A 217 15.81 -18.80 -7.30
C ALA A 217 15.95 -20.10 -6.48
N ASN A 218 17.11 -20.35 -5.89
CA ASN A 218 17.33 -21.52 -5.02
C ASN A 218 16.47 -21.45 -3.76
N THR A 219 16.39 -20.29 -3.12
CA THR A 219 15.52 -20.06 -1.96
C THR A 219 14.05 -20.34 -2.30
N TYR A 220 13.56 -19.89 -3.46
CA TYR A 220 12.19 -20.18 -3.92
C TYR A 220 11.98 -21.67 -4.23
N ARG A 221 13.00 -22.41 -4.72
CA ARG A 221 12.93 -23.87 -4.87
C ARG A 221 12.76 -24.59 -3.52
N LEU A 222 13.44 -24.13 -2.47
CA LEU A 222 13.24 -24.65 -1.13
C LEU A 222 11.81 -24.41 -0.63
N LEU A 223 11.26 -23.21 -0.85
CA LEU A 223 9.87 -22.89 -0.53
C LEU A 223 8.88 -23.70 -1.37
N ALA A 224 9.16 -23.89 -2.66
CA ALA A 224 8.33 -24.72 -3.56
C ALA A 224 8.24 -26.18 -3.09
N ARG A 225 9.35 -26.72 -2.54
CA ARG A 225 9.45 -28.09 -2.03
C ARG A 225 8.79 -28.27 -0.67
N ASP A 226 9.07 -27.41 0.29
CA ASP A 226 8.79 -27.60 1.71
C ASP A 226 7.81 -26.56 2.31
N GLY A 227 7.29 -25.64 1.51
CA GLY A 227 6.42 -24.56 1.97
C GLY A 227 7.09 -23.60 2.95
N ALA A 228 6.30 -22.90 3.76
CA ALA A 228 6.80 -21.97 4.76
C ALA A 228 7.73 -22.62 5.81
N LYS A 229 7.62 -23.94 6.02
CA LYS A 229 8.49 -24.67 6.93
C LYS A 229 9.97 -24.52 6.56
N ALA A 230 10.30 -24.44 5.25
CA ALA A 230 11.67 -24.19 4.80
C ALA A 230 12.23 -22.88 5.36
N PHE A 231 11.40 -21.81 5.37
CA PHE A 231 11.79 -20.47 5.81
C PHE A 231 11.92 -20.35 7.34
N TYR A 232 10.98 -20.92 8.08
CA TYR A 232 10.88 -20.68 9.52
C TYR A 232 11.53 -21.75 10.40
N GLN A 233 11.76 -22.96 9.87
CA GLN A 233 12.29 -24.10 10.64
C GLN A 233 13.38 -24.87 9.90
N GLY A 234 13.43 -24.78 8.57
CA GLY A 234 14.29 -25.58 7.70
C GLY A 234 15.64 -24.94 7.35
N GLU A 235 16.07 -25.21 6.12
CA GLU A 235 17.38 -24.79 5.60
C GLU A 235 17.54 -23.27 5.55
N ILE A 236 16.47 -22.54 5.14
CA ILE A 236 16.48 -21.06 5.08
C ILE A 236 16.65 -20.48 6.49
N ALA A 237 15.90 -20.99 7.49
CA ALA A 237 16.05 -20.55 8.89
C ALA A 237 17.47 -20.78 9.41
N THR A 238 18.10 -21.88 9.05
CA THR A 238 19.47 -22.21 9.46
C THR A 238 20.48 -21.23 8.86
N SER A 239 20.40 -20.95 7.56
CA SER A 239 21.28 -20.01 6.90
C SER A 239 21.04 -18.57 7.37
N PHE A 240 19.77 -18.13 7.46
CA PHE A 240 19.41 -16.82 7.97
C PHE A 240 19.90 -16.59 9.41
N GLY A 241 19.69 -17.56 10.32
CA GLY A 241 20.14 -17.48 11.71
C GLY A 241 21.66 -17.36 11.84
N ARG A 242 22.43 -18.09 11.01
CA ARG A 242 23.88 -17.98 10.91
C ARG A 242 24.30 -16.59 10.42
N PHE A 243 23.72 -16.12 9.33
CA PHE A 243 23.98 -14.77 8.82
C PHE A 243 23.67 -13.69 9.86
N SER A 244 22.52 -13.80 10.55
CA SER A 244 22.13 -12.87 11.61
C SER A 244 23.21 -12.77 12.69
N GLN A 245 23.73 -13.90 13.14
CA GLN A 245 24.82 -13.90 14.16
C GLN A 245 26.11 -13.27 13.62
N GLN A 246 26.49 -13.57 12.40
CA GLN A 246 27.71 -13.05 11.76
C GLN A 246 27.73 -11.52 11.65
N VAL A 247 26.56 -10.90 11.35
CA VAL A 247 26.47 -9.43 11.21
C VAL A 247 26.05 -8.73 12.50
N GLY A 248 25.96 -9.45 13.64
CA GLY A 248 25.51 -8.88 14.91
C GLY A 248 24.01 -8.61 15.00
N GLY A 249 23.22 -9.31 14.20
CA GLY A 249 21.75 -9.27 14.23
C GLY A 249 21.16 -9.97 15.46
N LEU A 250 19.92 -9.64 15.77
CA LEU A 250 19.23 -10.12 16.97
C LEU A 250 18.31 -11.31 16.70
N ILE A 251 17.93 -11.58 15.44
CA ILE A 251 17.06 -12.70 15.07
C ILE A 251 17.79 -14.03 15.23
N ARG A 252 17.14 -14.98 15.89
CA ARG A 252 17.57 -16.36 16.05
C ARG A 252 16.59 -17.33 15.37
N ARG A 253 16.97 -18.59 15.24
CA ARG A 253 16.09 -19.63 14.65
C ARG A 253 14.79 -19.79 15.43
N GLU A 254 14.86 -19.62 16.74
CA GLU A 254 13.71 -19.68 17.64
C GLU A 254 12.71 -18.55 17.39
N ASP A 255 13.19 -17.34 17.07
CA ASP A 255 12.33 -16.20 16.69
C ASP A 255 11.60 -16.48 15.38
N LEU A 256 12.31 -17.06 14.40
CA LEU A 256 11.70 -17.47 13.12
C LEU A 256 10.63 -18.53 13.36
N ALA A 257 10.95 -19.60 14.11
CA ALA A 257 10.04 -20.70 14.38
C ALA A 257 8.79 -20.30 15.19
N ALA A 258 8.90 -19.26 16.01
CA ALA A 258 7.82 -18.74 16.85
C ALA A 258 6.88 -17.79 16.10
N ASP A 259 7.31 -17.22 14.96
CA ASP A 259 6.50 -16.23 14.24
C ASP A 259 5.27 -16.86 13.58
N LYS A 260 4.12 -16.20 13.75
CA LYS A 260 2.85 -16.63 13.18
C LYS A 260 2.03 -15.41 12.75
N PRO A 261 1.38 -15.48 11.56
CA PRO A 261 0.43 -14.46 11.15
C PRO A 261 -0.84 -14.51 12.01
N SER A 262 -1.63 -13.48 11.95
CA SER A 262 -2.91 -13.40 12.67
C SER A 262 -4.03 -13.05 11.71
N TRP A 263 -5.10 -13.85 11.72
CA TRP A 263 -6.36 -13.45 11.12
C TRP A 263 -7.05 -12.44 12.04
N VAL A 264 -7.52 -11.35 11.47
CA VAL A 264 -8.14 -10.23 12.19
C VAL A 264 -9.42 -9.80 11.48
N ASP A 265 -10.39 -9.28 12.23
CA ASP A 265 -11.52 -8.61 11.62
C ASP A 265 -11.07 -7.25 11.06
N THR A 266 -11.66 -6.85 9.94
CA THR A 266 -11.42 -5.52 9.38
C THR A 266 -12.12 -4.45 10.23
N ILE A 267 -11.57 -3.24 10.19
CA ILE A 267 -12.24 -2.04 10.71
C ILE A 267 -12.80 -1.24 9.54
N SER A 268 -13.93 -0.56 9.74
CA SER A 268 -14.56 0.18 8.63
C SER A 268 -15.15 1.51 9.05
N THR A 269 -15.43 2.34 8.06
CA THR A 269 -16.33 3.48 8.15
C THR A 269 -17.11 3.63 6.85
N THR A 270 -18.33 4.17 6.96
CA THR A 270 -19.11 4.56 5.79
C THR A 270 -18.68 5.96 5.33
N TYR A 271 -18.47 6.15 4.04
CA TYR A 271 -18.20 7.45 3.43
C TYR A 271 -19.04 7.60 2.16
N ARG A 272 -19.93 8.62 2.10
CA ARG A 272 -20.85 8.84 0.96
C ARG A 272 -21.63 7.57 0.55
N GLY A 273 -22.05 6.76 1.50
CA GLY A 273 -22.82 5.53 1.25
C GLY A 273 -21.99 4.30 0.85
N VAL A 274 -20.66 4.40 0.85
CA VAL A 274 -19.73 3.29 0.61
C VAL A 274 -19.00 2.95 1.88
N GLU A 275 -18.90 1.66 2.23
CA GLU A 275 -18.20 1.19 3.43
C GLU A 275 -16.75 0.85 3.09
N LEU A 276 -15.80 1.66 3.59
CA LEU A 276 -14.36 1.41 3.42
C LEU A 276 -13.83 0.56 4.55
N HIS A 277 -13.21 -0.56 4.22
CA HIS A 277 -12.56 -1.49 5.14
C HIS A 277 -11.04 -1.38 5.06
N GLU A 278 -10.43 -1.37 6.24
CA GLU A 278 -8.98 -1.36 6.49
C GLU A 278 -8.63 -2.40 7.55
N LEU A 279 -7.34 -2.68 7.77
CA LEU A 279 -6.91 -3.50 8.90
C LEU A 279 -6.74 -2.67 10.18
N PRO A 280 -7.01 -3.27 11.35
CA PRO A 280 -6.79 -2.62 12.64
C PRO A 280 -5.30 -2.36 12.90
N PRO A 281 -4.92 -1.53 13.89
CA PRO A 281 -3.54 -1.44 14.37
C PRO A 281 -2.96 -2.82 14.72
N ASN A 282 -1.68 -3.04 14.55
CA ASN A 282 -0.50 -2.15 14.46
C ASN A 282 -0.33 -1.37 13.13
N GLY A 283 -1.13 -1.65 12.09
CA GLY A 283 -1.15 -0.89 10.83
C GLY A 283 -1.78 0.50 10.99
N GLN A 284 -1.73 1.30 9.92
CA GLN A 284 -2.20 2.70 9.93
C GLN A 284 -3.51 2.94 9.15
N GLY A 285 -4.25 1.90 8.75
CA GLY A 285 -5.48 2.03 7.98
C GLY A 285 -6.55 2.89 8.66
N LEU A 286 -6.63 2.81 9.98
CA LEU A 286 -7.51 3.66 10.78
C LEU A 286 -7.36 5.16 10.49
N ALA A 287 -6.16 5.65 10.11
CA ALA A 287 -5.95 7.06 9.80
C ALA A 287 -6.71 7.49 8.52
N ALA A 288 -6.82 6.62 7.52
CA ALA A 288 -7.64 6.89 6.33
C ALA A 288 -9.13 7.04 6.69
N LEU A 289 -9.63 6.16 7.57
CA LEU A 289 -11.01 6.22 8.07
C LEU A 289 -11.29 7.50 8.85
N GLN A 290 -10.35 7.95 9.70
CA GLN A 290 -10.46 9.19 10.47
C GLN A 290 -10.48 10.44 9.56
N ILE A 291 -9.63 10.47 8.51
CA ILE A 291 -9.60 11.56 7.52
C ILE A 291 -10.96 11.65 6.84
N LEU A 292 -11.50 10.54 6.34
CA LEU A 292 -12.79 10.50 5.65
C LEU A 292 -13.95 10.88 6.59
N ASN A 293 -13.96 10.39 7.83
CA ASN A 293 -14.98 10.75 8.83
C ASN A 293 -15.02 12.24 9.14
N THR A 294 -13.85 12.89 9.14
CA THR A 294 -13.73 14.34 9.34
C THR A 294 -14.27 15.09 8.12
N LEU A 295 -13.84 14.67 6.90
CA LEU A 295 -14.15 15.37 5.66
C LEU A 295 -15.60 15.16 5.17
N GLU A 296 -16.27 14.09 5.59
CA GLU A 296 -17.68 13.86 5.24
C GLU A 296 -18.63 14.98 5.71
N ASN A 297 -18.19 15.77 6.70
CA ASN A 297 -18.97 16.90 7.25
C ASN A 297 -18.95 18.15 6.36
N TYR A 298 -18.23 18.13 5.23
CA TYR A 298 -18.10 19.26 4.30
C TYR A 298 -18.64 18.89 2.91
N ASP A 299 -19.17 19.86 2.19
CA ASP A 299 -19.57 19.69 0.78
C ASP A 299 -18.36 19.86 -0.15
N LEU A 300 -17.54 18.82 -0.24
CA LEU A 300 -16.32 18.83 -1.05
C LEU A 300 -16.62 18.92 -2.54
N ARG A 301 -17.78 18.39 -2.98
CA ARG A 301 -18.21 18.44 -4.40
C ARG A 301 -18.36 19.87 -4.86
N THR A 302 -19.05 20.71 -4.08
CA THR A 302 -19.23 22.13 -4.40
C THR A 302 -17.91 22.91 -4.34
N MET A 303 -17.00 22.55 -3.43
CA MET A 303 -15.67 23.18 -3.38
C MET A 303 -14.84 22.86 -4.63
N GLY A 304 -14.88 21.62 -5.10
CA GLY A 304 -14.13 21.14 -6.25
C GLY A 304 -12.67 20.81 -5.97
N PHE A 305 -12.10 19.93 -6.80
CA PHE A 305 -10.72 19.44 -6.67
C PHE A 305 -9.66 20.56 -6.67
N SER A 306 -9.87 21.61 -7.45
CA SER A 306 -8.92 22.73 -7.62
C SER A 306 -9.07 23.84 -6.56
N SER A 307 -9.86 23.63 -5.51
CA SER A 307 -10.10 24.61 -4.44
C SER A 307 -8.98 24.56 -3.38
N PRO A 308 -8.35 25.69 -3.04
CA PRO A 308 -7.46 25.76 -1.89
C PRO A 308 -8.16 25.43 -0.57
N GLU A 309 -9.44 25.76 -0.43
CA GLU A 309 -10.26 25.50 0.75
C GLU A 309 -10.43 24.00 0.97
N TYR A 310 -10.73 23.22 -0.08
CA TYR A 310 -10.78 21.76 -0.02
C TYR A 310 -9.46 21.19 0.47
N TRP A 311 -8.34 21.58 -0.15
CA TRP A 311 -7.04 21.04 0.23
C TRP A 311 -6.61 21.48 1.63
N HIS A 312 -6.99 22.68 2.06
CA HIS A 312 -6.77 23.10 3.44
C HIS A 312 -7.49 22.19 4.43
N LEU A 313 -8.79 21.96 4.25
CA LEU A 313 -9.57 21.04 5.10
C LEU A 313 -9.00 19.65 5.11
N TRP A 314 -8.58 19.15 3.93
CA TRP A 314 -7.98 17.84 3.79
C TRP A 314 -6.65 17.73 4.59
N ILE A 315 -5.78 18.74 4.50
CA ILE A 315 -4.52 18.78 5.23
C ILE A 315 -4.78 18.80 6.74
N GLU A 316 -5.71 19.62 7.20
CA GLU A 316 -6.03 19.74 8.62
C GLU A 316 -6.66 18.45 9.17
N ALA A 317 -7.59 17.81 8.46
CA ALA A 317 -8.15 16.51 8.80
C ALA A 317 -7.05 15.43 8.91
N LYS A 318 -6.13 15.41 7.94
CA LYS A 318 -4.95 14.53 7.98
C LYS A 318 -4.08 14.76 9.21
N LYS A 319 -3.81 16.01 9.57
CA LYS A 319 -2.98 16.34 10.75
C LYS A 319 -3.61 15.82 12.02
N LEU A 320 -4.92 15.97 12.19
CA LEU A 320 -5.67 15.44 13.33
C LEU A 320 -5.56 13.90 13.41
N ALA A 321 -5.79 13.19 12.31
CA ALA A 321 -5.69 11.73 12.25
C ALA A 321 -4.26 11.23 12.57
N PHE A 322 -3.25 11.93 12.09
CA PHE A 322 -1.86 11.57 12.34
C PHE A 322 -1.39 11.87 13.76
N ALA A 323 -1.98 12.86 14.43
CA ALA A 323 -1.76 13.10 15.86
C ALA A 323 -2.25 11.89 16.69
N ASP A 324 -3.44 11.38 16.38
CA ASP A 324 -3.99 10.18 17.02
C ASP A 324 -3.14 8.94 16.70
N ARG A 325 -2.72 8.80 15.43
CA ARG A 325 -1.83 7.73 14.99
C ARG A 325 -0.56 7.68 15.84
N ALA A 326 0.09 8.81 16.01
CA ALA A 326 1.33 8.91 16.77
C ALA A 326 1.14 8.47 18.23
N ARG A 327 0.01 8.80 18.86
CA ARG A 327 -0.23 8.51 20.27
C ARG A 327 -0.74 7.11 20.54
N HIS A 328 -1.53 6.53 19.64
CA HIS A 328 -2.36 5.38 19.97
C HIS A 328 -2.02 4.11 19.19
N TYR A 329 -1.36 4.22 17.98
CA TYR A 329 -1.19 3.04 17.14
C TYR A 329 0.00 2.21 17.58
N ALA A 330 -0.30 0.98 18.00
CA ALA A 330 0.65 0.00 18.48
C ALA A 330 0.05 -1.40 18.35
N ASP A 331 0.80 -2.44 18.71
CA ASP A 331 0.32 -3.81 18.77
C ASP A 331 -0.77 -3.98 19.84
N PRO A 332 -2.03 -4.30 19.45
CA PRO A 332 -3.14 -4.45 20.39
C PRO A 332 -2.96 -5.59 21.40
N SER A 333 -2.03 -6.54 21.13
CA SER A 333 -1.72 -7.62 22.07
C SER A 333 -0.91 -7.15 23.28
N PHE A 334 -0.28 -5.97 23.18
CA PHE A 334 0.58 -5.40 24.22
C PHE A 334 0.01 -4.16 24.87
N THR A 335 -0.90 -3.44 24.19
CA THR A 335 -1.49 -2.21 24.71
C THR A 335 -2.91 -2.02 24.19
N ARG A 336 -3.76 -1.39 25.01
CA ARG A 336 -5.12 -1.05 24.57
C ARG A 336 -5.06 0.09 23.54
N VAL A 337 -5.48 -0.20 22.33
CA VAL A 337 -5.68 0.80 21.28
C VAL A 337 -7.18 1.07 21.15
N PRO A 338 -7.68 2.31 21.36
CA PRO A 338 -9.10 2.63 21.31
C PRO A 338 -9.57 2.84 19.85
N TRP A 339 -9.34 1.85 18.99
CA TRP A 339 -9.55 2.00 17.54
C TRP A 339 -11.04 2.13 17.16
N LYS A 340 -11.97 1.55 17.93
CA LYS A 340 -13.41 1.69 17.69
C LYS A 340 -13.88 3.12 17.93
N GLU A 341 -13.41 3.71 19.01
CA GLU A 341 -13.69 5.10 19.37
C GLU A 341 -13.08 6.06 18.33
N LEU A 342 -11.83 5.85 17.97
CA LEU A 342 -11.11 6.66 16.98
C LEU A 342 -11.74 6.58 15.57
N ALA A 343 -12.30 5.44 15.18
CA ALA A 343 -13.00 5.25 13.90
C ALA A 343 -14.42 5.81 13.90
N SER A 344 -14.95 6.26 15.04
CA SER A 344 -16.35 6.67 15.13
C SER A 344 -16.60 8.05 14.51
N LYS A 345 -17.79 8.24 13.93
CA LYS A 345 -18.27 9.53 13.43
C LYS A 345 -18.38 10.57 14.56
N GLN A 346 -18.77 10.13 15.75
CA GLN A 346 -18.89 11.00 16.93
C GLN A 346 -17.52 11.58 17.32
N TYR A 347 -16.46 10.78 17.28
CA TYR A 347 -15.11 11.25 17.55
C TYR A 347 -14.66 12.31 16.53
N ALA A 348 -14.89 12.05 15.24
CA ALA A 348 -14.58 13.01 14.19
C ALA A 348 -15.36 14.32 14.38
N GLN A 349 -16.67 14.25 14.67
CA GLN A 349 -17.52 15.40 14.94
C GLN A 349 -16.97 16.27 16.07
N GLY A 350 -16.52 15.65 17.18
CA GLY A 350 -15.93 16.35 18.33
C GLY A 350 -14.63 17.11 17.99
N ARG A 351 -13.95 16.74 16.89
CA ARG A 351 -12.69 17.37 16.46
C ARG A 351 -12.84 18.43 15.38
N LEU A 352 -14.00 18.56 14.73
CA LEU A 352 -14.24 19.56 13.67
C LEU A 352 -13.93 20.99 14.12
N GLY A 353 -14.28 21.36 15.35
CA GLY A 353 -14.03 22.69 15.91
C GLY A 353 -12.54 23.07 16.03
N LEU A 354 -11.62 22.11 15.90
CA LEU A 354 -10.17 22.37 15.86
C LEU A 354 -9.75 22.92 14.51
N ILE A 355 -10.38 22.49 13.42
CA ILE A 355 -10.08 22.97 12.06
C ILE A 355 -10.58 24.41 11.92
N LYS A 356 -9.69 25.32 11.52
CA LYS A 356 -10.02 26.72 11.28
C LYS A 356 -10.00 26.97 9.78
N PRO A 357 -11.08 27.51 9.16
CA PRO A 357 -11.15 27.66 7.73
C PRO A 357 -10.23 28.76 7.16
N ASP A 358 -9.73 29.62 8.04
CA ASP A 358 -8.97 30.84 7.69
C ASP A 358 -7.47 30.74 7.98
N ARG A 359 -7.01 29.67 8.64
CA ARG A 359 -5.60 29.52 9.01
C ARG A 359 -5.18 28.10 9.32
N VAL A 360 -3.91 27.82 9.11
CA VAL A 360 -3.24 26.56 9.45
C VAL A 360 -3.20 26.34 10.96
N LEU A 361 -3.37 25.08 11.39
CA LEU A 361 -3.06 24.66 12.77
C LEU A 361 -1.54 24.47 12.90
N ASN A 362 -0.91 25.20 13.82
CA ASN A 362 0.54 25.08 14.08
C ASN A 362 0.86 23.97 15.08
N ASP A 363 0.01 23.75 16.07
CA ASP A 363 0.23 22.81 17.16
C ASP A 363 -0.88 21.77 17.23
N VAL A 364 -0.74 20.71 16.46
CA VAL A 364 -1.61 19.52 16.58
C VAL A 364 -0.88 18.54 17.51
N LEU A 365 -1.18 18.64 18.81
CA LEU A 365 -0.64 17.72 19.80
C LEU A 365 -1.24 16.31 19.65
N PRO A 366 -0.44 15.27 19.89
CA PRO A 366 1.01 15.16 20.01
C PRO A 366 1.68 14.77 18.70
N GLY A 367 2.85 15.09 18.52
CA GLY A 367 3.91 15.01 17.94
C GLY A 367 5.08 14.51 17.41
N ASP A 368 5.89 14.41 16.61
CA ASP A 368 6.88 14.82 15.63
C ASP A 368 7.56 13.74 14.77
N PRO A 369 8.06 14.10 13.61
CA PRO A 369 8.59 13.15 12.66
C PRO A 369 9.90 13.58 11.97
N LYS A 370 10.67 12.63 11.50
CA LYS A 370 11.28 12.60 10.16
C LYS A 370 11.16 11.19 9.63
N LEU A 371 10.27 10.97 8.68
CA LEU A 371 10.23 9.73 7.91
C LEU A 371 10.87 10.00 6.56
N GLY A 372 11.92 9.21 6.24
CA GLY A 372 12.43 9.08 4.90
C GLY A 372 11.38 8.40 4.00
N HIS A 373 11.51 8.56 2.69
CA HIS A 373 10.66 7.88 1.71
C HIS A 373 10.72 6.37 1.94
N SER A 374 9.54 5.75 2.06
CA SER A 374 9.36 4.32 2.25
C SER A 374 8.89 3.70 0.94
N ASP A 375 9.54 2.61 0.52
CA ASP A 375 9.14 1.82 -0.63
C ASP A 375 8.26 0.64 -0.21
N THR A 376 7.29 0.32 -1.07
CA THR A 376 6.26 -0.69 -0.81
C THR A 376 5.74 -1.16 -2.16
N THR A 377 5.24 -2.40 -2.26
CA THR A 377 4.47 -2.86 -3.40
C THR A 377 3.04 -3.22 -2.99
N TYR A 378 2.09 -2.86 -3.84
CA TYR A 378 0.68 -3.18 -3.70
C TYR A 378 0.17 -3.93 -4.93
N LEU A 379 -0.74 -4.88 -4.73
CA LEU A 379 -1.45 -5.59 -5.78
C LEU A 379 -2.90 -5.88 -5.40
N CYS A 380 -3.76 -5.99 -6.39
CA CYS A 380 -5.12 -6.49 -6.21
C CYS A 380 -5.51 -7.47 -7.31
N VAL A 381 -6.35 -8.44 -6.94
CA VAL A 381 -6.82 -9.50 -7.81
C VAL A 381 -8.30 -9.74 -7.58
N VAL A 382 -9.05 -9.93 -8.66
CA VAL A 382 -10.42 -10.43 -8.65
C VAL A 382 -10.51 -11.59 -9.62
N ASP A 383 -11.05 -12.74 -9.19
CA ASP A 383 -11.27 -13.92 -10.04
C ASP A 383 -12.68 -13.95 -10.65
N LYS A 384 -12.94 -14.97 -11.48
CA LYS A 384 -14.23 -15.16 -12.16
C LYS A 384 -15.40 -15.42 -11.19
N ASP A 385 -15.10 -15.97 -10.03
CA ASP A 385 -16.09 -16.27 -9.00
C ASP A 385 -16.31 -15.08 -8.03
N ARG A 386 -15.63 -13.94 -8.32
CA ARG A 386 -15.67 -12.70 -7.55
C ARG A 386 -15.04 -12.80 -6.15
N ASN A 387 -14.13 -13.76 -5.93
CA ASN A 387 -13.21 -13.62 -4.81
C ASN A 387 -12.29 -12.44 -5.09
N CYS A 388 -12.05 -11.64 -4.06
CA CYS A 388 -11.21 -10.45 -4.17
C CYS A 388 -10.05 -10.50 -3.18
N VAL A 389 -8.87 -10.08 -3.62
CA VAL A 389 -7.69 -9.95 -2.77
C VAL A 389 -7.10 -8.55 -2.92
N SER A 390 -6.98 -7.84 -1.81
CA SER A 390 -6.19 -6.63 -1.64
C SER A 390 -4.96 -7.01 -0.83
N LEU A 391 -3.75 -6.95 -1.42
CA LEU A 391 -2.52 -7.41 -0.79
C LEU A 391 -1.43 -6.35 -0.91
N ILE A 392 -0.75 -6.09 0.21
CA ILE A 392 0.36 -5.17 0.30
C ILE A 392 1.55 -5.82 1.00
N GLN A 393 2.75 -5.60 0.47
CA GLN A 393 3.96 -6.21 0.95
C GLN A 393 5.12 -5.21 0.91
N SER A 394 6.05 -5.28 1.87
CA SER A 394 7.10 -4.28 1.96
C SER A 394 8.28 -4.72 2.80
N ASN A 395 9.48 -4.26 2.39
CA ASN A 395 10.70 -4.26 3.20
C ASN A 395 10.86 -2.96 4.04
N TYR A 396 9.92 -2.03 3.97
CA TYR A 396 9.84 -0.67 4.55
C TYR A 396 10.62 0.36 3.74
N ASN A 397 11.92 0.55 3.93
CA ASN A 397 12.73 1.43 3.05
C ASN A 397 13.36 0.63 1.92
N GLY A 398 13.74 1.29 0.84
CA GLY A 398 14.33 0.64 -0.31
C GLY A 398 15.44 -0.35 0.07
N PHE A 399 15.31 -1.63 -0.30
CA PHE A 399 16.13 -2.76 0.13
C PHE A 399 16.22 -2.95 1.66
N GLY A 400 15.19 -2.55 2.40
CA GLY A 400 15.09 -2.73 3.84
C GLY A 400 16.28 -2.17 4.61
N SER A 401 16.89 -3.01 5.44
CA SER A 401 18.06 -2.69 6.26
C SER A 401 19.36 -2.45 5.48
N GLY A 402 19.37 -2.77 4.19
CA GLY A 402 20.58 -2.76 3.37
C GLY A 402 21.43 -4.02 3.49
N LEU A 403 20.99 -5.04 4.23
CA LEU A 403 21.70 -6.30 4.46
C LEU A 403 20.98 -7.46 3.76
N THR A 404 21.77 -8.33 3.13
CA THR A 404 21.28 -9.47 2.35
C THR A 404 22.12 -10.70 2.62
N PRO A 405 21.54 -11.83 3.10
CA PRO A 405 22.24 -13.11 3.12
C PRO A 405 22.56 -13.52 1.68
N PRO A 406 23.85 -13.59 1.29
CA PRO A 406 24.21 -13.75 -0.13
C PRO A 406 23.83 -15.13 -0.71
N ASP A 407 23.70 -16.14 0.13
CA ASP A 407 23.25 -17.49 -0.22
C ASP A 407 21.73 -17.62 -0.34
N LEU A 408 20.96 -16.68 0.24
CA LEU A 408 19.51 -16.65 0.20
C LEU A 408 18.92 -15.64 -0.79
N GLY A 409 19.65 -14.57 -1.10
CA GLY A 409 19.34 -13.64 -2.19
C GLY A 409 18.19 -12.65 -1.94
N PHE A 410 17.72 -12.44 -0.71
CA PHE A 410 16.68 -11.47 -0.40
C PHE A 410 17.14 -10.41 0.60
N ALA A 411 16.68 -9.16 0.42
CA ALA A 411 16.91 -8.07 1.36
C ALA A 411 16.05 -8.23 2.62
N ILE A 412 16.62 -7.93 3.79
CA ILE A 412 15.91 -8.03 5.08
C ILE A 412 15.30 -6.68 5.44
N GLN A 413 14.02 -6.69 5.78
CA GLN A 413 13.27 -5.52 6.19
C GLN A 413 13.88 -4.77 7.38
N ASN A 414 13.52 -3.49 7.52
CA ASN A 414 13.98 -2.65 8.63
C ASN A 414 12.84 -2.09 9.49
N ARG A 415 11.76 -2.86 9.65
CA ARG A 415 10.54 -2.45 10.38
C ARG A 415 10.75 -2.25 11.88
N GLY A 416 11.75 -2.89 12.47
CA GLY A 416 12.12 -2.64 13.86
C GLY A 416 12.45 -1.17 14.15
N ASN A 417 12.94 -0.41 13.16
CA ASN A 417 13.12 1.04 13.26
C ASN A 417 11.84 1.80 13.63
N LEU A 418 10.66 1.22 13.40
CA LEU A 418 9.37 1.86 13.70
C LEU A 418 8.95 1.79 15.17
N PHE A 419 9.64 1.03 16.03
CA PHE A 419 9.42 1.08 17.47
C PHE A 419 9.91 2.39 18.09
N SER A 420 9.30 2.77 19.21
CA SER A 420 9.83 3.77 20.14
C SER A 420 10.76 3.13 21.17
N LEU A 421 11.80 3.82 21.60
CA LEU A 421 12.61 3.43 22.75
C LEU A 421 12.13 4.09 24.07
N ASP A 422 11.17 5.02 24.01
CA ASP A 422 10.51 5.57 25.21
C ASP A 422 9.65 4.50 25.86
N LYS A 423 9.96 4.17 27.14
CA LYS A 423 9.24 3.17 27.93
C LYS A 423 7.74 3.47 28.14
N ASN A 424 7.36 4.74 28.07
CA ASN A 424 6.00 5.19 28.29
C ASN A 424 5.17 5.25 27.01
N HIS A 425 5.78 5.02 25.85
CA HIS A 425 5.08 5.08 24.58
C HIS A 425 4.33 3.76 24.30
N PRO A 426 3.08 3.76 23.83
CA PRO A 426 2.33 2.54 23.49
C PRO A 426 3.08 1.61 22.52
N ASN A 427 3.77 2.18 21.54
CA ASN A 427 4.59 1.44 20.56
C ASN A 427 6.05 1.26 21.01
N THR A 428 6.30 1.21 22.34
CA THR A 428 7.65 0.94 22.87
C THR A 428 8.16 -0.43 22.46
N LEU A 429 9.46 -0.55 22.22
CA LEU A 429 10.10 -1.83 21.88
C LEU A 429 9.97 -2.82 23.03
N GLU A 430 9.43 -3.99 22.73
CA GLU A 430 9.37 -5.16 23.62
C GLU A 430 9.57 -6.44 22.79
N PRO A 431 10.30 -7.44 23.31
CA PRO A 431 10.43 -8.74 22.65
C PRO A 431 9.07 -9.37 22.32
N GLY A 432 8.94 -9.95 21.13
CA GLY A 432 7.70 -10.58 20.67
C GLY A 432 6.58 -9.64 20.24
N LYS A 433 6.75 -8.32 20.39
CA LYS A 433 5.80 -7.29 19.97
C LYS A 433 5.94 -6.99 18.47
N ARG A 434 4.82 -6.67 17.81
CA ARG A 434 4.82 -6.13 16.45
C ARG A 434 5.09 -4.62 16.47
N PRO A 435 5.96 -4.09 15.60
CA PRO A 435 6.15 -2.65 15.46
C PRO A 435 4.88 -2.00 14.87
N PHE A 436 4.69 -0.70 15.11
CA PHE A 436 3.84 0.11 14.24
C PHE A 436 4.16 -0.19 12.77
N HIS A 437 3.14 -0.19 11.91
CA HIS A 437 3.31 -0.62 10.52
C HIS A 437 2.67 0.35 9.53
N THR A 438 3.36 0.63 8.42
CA THR A 438 2.88 1.61 7.43
C THR A 438 2.05 1.00 6.31
N ILE A 439 2.14 -0.32 6.05
CA ILE A 439 1.39 -0.94 4.95
C ILE A 439 -0.08 -1.15 5.31
N ILE A 440 -0.98 -0.81 4.39
CA ILE A 440 -2.43 -0.95 4.54
C ILE A 440 -3.05 -1.42 3.21
N PRO A 441 -3.69 -2.59 3.17
CA PRO A 441 -4.58 -2.98 2.09
C PRO A 441 -5.97 -2.39 2.33
N ALA A 442 -6.73 -2.05 1.27
CA ALA A 442 -8.09 -1.54 1.42
C ALA A 442 -9.09 -2.26 0.51
N MET A 443 -10.33 -2.33 0.96
CA MET A 443 -11.47 -2.79 0.17
C MET A 443 -12.72 -2.01 0.55
N ALA A 444 -13.46 -1.51 -0.45
CA ALA A 444 -14.71 -0.81 -0.22
C ALA A 444 -15.90 -1.65 -0.68
N LEU A 445 -16.94 -1.67 0.15
CA LEU A 445 -18.19 -2.37 -0.11
C LEU A 445 -19.30 -1.35 -0.43
N ARG A 446 -20.19 -1.74 -1.35
CA ARG A 446 -21.44 -1.05 -1.62
C ARG A 446 -22.58 -2.09 -1.49
N ASP A 447 -23.57 -1.77 -0.67
CA ASP A 447 -24.69 -2.68 -0.38
C ASP A 447 -24.21 -4.09 0.07
N GLY A 448 -23.15 -4.12 0.91
CA GLY A 448 -22.58 -5.34 1.48
C GLY A 448 -21.80 -6.22 0.48
N LYS A 449 -21.48 -5.72 -0.71
CA LYS A 449 -20.70 -6.44 -1.75
C LYS A 449 -19.45 -5.65 -2.14
N PRO A 450 -18.36 -6.31 -2.55
CA PRO A 450 -17.17 -5.64 -3.04
C PRO A 450 -17.52 -4.70 -4.20
N TRP A 451 -17.13 -3.45 -4.05
CA TRP A 451 -17.24 -2.43 -5.08
C TRP A 451 -15.87 -2.00 -5.58
N LEU A 452 -14.90 -1.81 -4.68
CA LEU A 452 -13.56 -1.36 -5.03
C LEU A 452 -12.51 -2.10 -4.19
N VAL A 453 -11.54 -2.70 -4.87
CA VAL A 453 -10.33 -3.29 -4.29
C VAL A 453 -9.16 -2.42 -4.70
N PHE A 454 -8.51 -1.73 -3.76
CA PHE A 454 -7.50 -0.74 -4.11
C PHE A 454 -6.44 -0.54 -3.03
N GLY A 455 -5.35 0.10 -3.41
CA GLY A 455 -4.35 0.59 -2.48
C GLY A 455 -3.42 1.62 -3.12
N VAL A 456 -2.85 2.44 -2.25
CA VAL A 456 -1.80 3.40 -2.58
C VAL A 456 -0.61 3.11 -1.68
N MET A 457 0.54 2.79 -2.27
CA MET A 457 1.77 2.53 -1.50
C MET A 457 2.49 3.85 -1.12
N GLY A 458 3.65 3.77 -0.45
CA GLY A 458 4.48 4.95 -0.17
C GLY A 458 4.51 5.39 1.30
N GLY A 459 4.64 4.47 2.25
CA GLY A 459 4.80 4.80 3.68
C GLY A 459 3.66 5.63 4.24
N ASP A 460 3.96 6.83 4.72
CA ASP A 460 2.96 7.76 5.28
C ASP A 460 2.00 8.35 4.24
N MET A 461 2.29 8.20 2.95
CA MET A 461 1.37 8.54 1.87
C MET A 461 0.16 7.60 1.83
N GLN A 462 0.25 6.36 2.31
CA GLN A 462 -0.81 5.36 2.14
C GLN A 462 -2.17 5.82 2.67
N PRO A 463 -2.37 6.19 3.95
CA PRO A 463 -3.68 6.66 4.41
C PRO A 463 -4.10 7.98 3.77
N GLN A 464 -3.14 8.83 3.39
CA GLN A 464 -3.38 10.06 2.66
C GLN A 464 -3.91 9.78 1.25
N GLY A 465 -3.29 8.82 0.56
CA GLY A 465 -3.69 8.37 -0.76
C GLY A 465 -5.04 7.67 -0.76
N HIS A 466 -5.29 6.76 0.20
CA HIS A 466 -6.58 6.07 0.30
C HIS A 466 -7.73 7.07 0.45
N ALA A 467 -7.58 8.08 1.31
CA ALA A 467 -8.59 9.14 1.45
C ALA A 467 -8.77 9.95 0.16
N GLN A 468 -7.68 10.33 -0.54
CA GLN A 468 -7.76 11.06 -1.81
C GLN A 468 -8.46 10.24 -2.89
N ILE A 469 -8.16 8.95 -3.05
CA ILE A 469 -8.84 8.08 -4.02
C ILE A 469 -10.33 8.00 -3.74
N MET A 470 -10.75 7.77 -2.50
CA MET A 470 -12.18 7.71 -2.16
C MET A 470 -12.91 9.02 -2.46
N ILE A 471 -12.29 10.17 -2.16
CA ILE A 471 -12.85 11.49 -2.44
C ILE A 471 -12.91 11.74 -3.95
N ASN A 472 -11.85 11.42 -4.70
CA ASN A 472 -11.79 11.58 -6.15
C ASN A 472 -12.92 10.81 -6.84
N LEU A 473 -13.20 9.57 -6.42
CA LEU A 473 -14.26 8.74 -6.97
C LEU A 473 -15.66 9.22 -6.56
N LEU A 474 -15.86 9.56 -5.28
CA LEU A 474 -17.21 9.75 -4.71
C LEU A 474 -17.68 11.22 -4.68
N ASP A 475 -16.77 12.16 -4.44
CA ASP A 475 -17.11 13.59 -4.42
C ASP A 475 -16.84 14.25 -5.79
N PHE A 476 -15.71 13.93 -6.44
CA PHE A 476 -15.33 14.57 -7.72
C PHE A 476 -15.73 13.77 -8.96
N ASN A 477 -16.32 12.59 -8.77
CA ASN A 477 -16.85 11.74 -9.85
C ASN A 477 -15.81 11.44 -10.96
N MET A 478 -14.54 11.31 -10.56
CA MET A 478 -13.47 10.90 -11.47
C MET A 478 -13.65 9.43 -11.86
N ASP A 479 -13.24 9.05 -13.09
CA ASP A 479 -13.14 7.64 -13.43
C ASP A 479 -12.01 6.93 -12.64
N LEU A 480 -11.97 5.60 -12.69
CA LEU A 480 -11.04 4.81 -11.87
C LEU A 480 -9.56 5.12 -12.16
N GLN A 481 -9.20 5.36 -13.44
CA GLN A 481 -7.83 5.69 -13.83
C GLN A 481 -7.48 7.15 -13.48
N GLU A 482 -8.40 8.08 -13.75
CA GLU A 482 -8.24 9.48 -13.40
C GLU A 482 -8.08 9.69 -11.91
N ALA A 483 -8.87 8.99 -11.08
CA ALA A 483 -8.77 9.05 -9.62
C ALA A 483 -7.36 8.69 -9.11
N GLY A 484 -6.69 7.73 -9.76
CA GLY A 484 -5.32 7.33 -9.45
C GLY A 484 -4.26 8.27 -9.99
N GLU A 485 -4.46 8.81 -11.20
CA GLU A 485 -3.48 9.68 -11.89
C GLU A 485 -3.59 11.16 -11.53
N ALA A 486 -4.68 11.59 -10.88
CA ALA A 486 -4.83 12.96 -10.40
C ALA A 486 -3.63 13.41 -9.57
N PRO A 487 -3.20 14.67 -9.69
CA PRO A 487 -2.11 15.22 -8.90
C PRO A 487 -2.37 15.05 -7.41
N ARG A 488 -1.39 14.52 -6.67
CA ARG A 488 -1.53 14.23 -5.24
C ARG A 488 -0.99 15.33 -4.36
N VAL A 489 -1.58 15.42 -3.18
CA VAL A 489 -1.07 16.23 -2.06
C VAL A 489 -0.55 15.29 -0.99
N GLU A 490 0.67 15.54 -0.52
CA GLU A 490 1.23 14.87 0.64
C GLU A 490 1.58 15.92 1.70
N HIS A 491 1.10 15.73 2.91
CA HIS A 491 1.52 16.51 4.06
C HIS A 491 2.53 15.70 4.88
N THR A 492 3.72 16.26 5.06
CA THR A 492 4.80 15.71 5.88
C THR A 492 4.99 16.55 7.13
N GLY A 493 5.76 16.05 8.10
CA GLY A 493 6.00 16.81 9.32
C GLY A 493 4.97 16.57 10.42
N SER A 494 4.10 15.57 10.32
CA SER A 494 3.22 15.12 11.41
C SER A 494 3.94 14.16 12.36
N ALA A 495 3.35 13.97 13.52
CA ALA A 495 3.73 13.04 14.56
C ALA A 495 3.85 11.58 14.13
N THR A 496 4.74 10.82 14.79
CA THR A 496 4.93 9.39 14.50
C THR A 496 4.80 8.50 15.73
N PRO A 497 4.38 7.25 15.56
CA PRO A 497 4.35 6.24 16.62
C PRO A 497 5.73 5.83 17.16
N ARG A 498 6.80 6.50 16.72
CA ARG A 498 8.17 6.35 17.25
C ARG A 498 8.43 7.27 18.46
N GLY A 499 7.48 8.13 18.82
CA GLY A 499 7.60 9.08 19.92
C GLY A 499 8.23 10.44 19.53
N LYS A 500 8.41 10.70 18.24
CA LYS A 500 8.89 12.03 17.78
C LYS A 500 7.73 13.02 17.66
N LEU A 501 7.97 14.29 18.00
CA LEU A 501 6.99 15.40 18.03
C LEU A 501 6.82 16.09 16.64
N ALA A 502 5.70 16.82 16.34
CA ALA A 502 5.46 17.53 15.07
C ALA A 502 6.41 18.74 14.89
N GLU A 503 6.82 19.01 13.66
CA GLU A 503 7.64 20.19 13.32
C GLU A 503 6.72 21.37 12.95
N GLY A 504 6.03 21.96 13.93
CA GLY A 504 5.04 23.01 13.69
C GLY A 504 3.91 22.52 12.76
N ALA A 505 3.54 23.34 11.77
CA ALA A 505 2.48 22.99 10.81
C ALA A 505 2.87 21.93 9.76
N GLY A 506 4.13 21.48 9.73
CA GLY A 506 4.65 20.57 8.71
C GLY A 506 4.84 21.21 7.34
N THR A 507 4.93 20.40 6.29
CA THR A 507 5.12 20.84 4.90
C THR A 507 4.16 20.14 3.96
N VAL A 508 3.48 20.90 3.11
CA VAL A 508 2.60 20.42 2.05
C VAL A 508 3.40 20.26 0.77
N GLN A 509 3.39 19.08 0.20
CA GLN A 509 4.00 18.76 -1.09
C GLN A 509 2.88 18.65 -2.13
N LEU A 510 2.92 19.52 -3.13
CA LEU A 510 1.97 19.50 -4.26
C LEU A 510 2.67 18.89 -5.47
N GLU A 511 2.07 17.86 -6.03
CA GLU A 511 2.58 17.22 -7.25
C GLU A 511 2.42 18.13 -8.47
N GLU A 512 3.30 17.97 -9.47
CA GLU A 512 3.13 18.64 -10.77
C GLU A 512 1.76 18.30 -11.36
N GLY A 513 1.12 19.30 -11.99
CA GLY A 513 -0.28 19.21 -12.44
C GLY A 513 -1.28 19.84 -11.48
N MET A 514 -0.92 20.03 -10.20
CA MET A 514 -1.78 20.78 -9.27
C MET A 514 -1.89 22.25 -9.72
N PRO A 515 -3.13 22.82 -9.81
CA PRO A 515 -3.32 24.20 -10.21
C PRO A 515 -2.54 25.20 -9.33
N ALA A 516 -1.95 26.22 -9.95
CA ALA A 516 -1.16 27.24 -9.22
C ALA A 516 -2.00 27.96 -8.16
N ALA A 517 -3.30 28.17 -8.40
CA ALA A 517 -4.23 28.79 -7.45
C ALA A 517 -4.30 28.01 -6.11
N VAL A 518 -4.21 26.67 -6.14
CA VAL A 518 -4.19 25.85 -4.93
C VAL A 518 -2.94 26.17 -4.10
N MET A 519 -1.77 26.23 -4.73
CA MET A 519 -0.52 26.55 -4.05
C MET A 519 -0.56 27.94 -3.40
N GLU A 520 -1.00 28.95 -4.14
CA GLU A 520 -1.06 30.32 -3.63
C GLU A 520 -2.12 30.49 -2.53
N GLY A 521 -3.29 29.84 -2.68
CA GLY A 521 -4.32 29.83 -1.65
C GLY A 521 -3.84 29.17 -0.35
N LEU A 522 -3.19 28.01 -0.42
CA LEU A 522 -2.63 27.33 0.75
C LEU A 522 -1.55 28.16 1.44
N LYS A 523 -0.68 28.85 0.69
CA LYS A 523 0.31 29.78 1.28
C LYS A 523 -0.36 30.93 2.02
N LYS A 524 -1.45 31.53 1.47
CA LYS A 524 -2.22 32.59 2.12
C LYS A 524 -2.84 32.15 3.44
N LEU A 525 -3.25 30.87 3.54
CA LEU A 525 -3.76 30.24 4.76
C LEU A 525 -2.65 29.89 5.77
N GLY A 526 -1.38 30.12 5.42
CA GLY A 526 -0.22 29.91 6.29
C GLY A 526 0.47 28.56 6.15
N HIS A 527 0.09 27.72 5.17
CA HIS A 527 0.80 26.47 4.91
C HIS A 527 2.17 26.70 4.29
N LYS A 528 3.17 25.93 4.75
CA LYS A 528 4.46 25.80 4.06
C LYS A 528 4.30 24.85 2.89
N VAL A 529 4.33 25.38 1.65
CA VAL A 529 4.04 24.62 0.44
C VAL A 529 5.27 24.51 -0.45
N ARG A 530 5.55 23.30 -0.98
CA ARG A 530 6.55 23.07 -2.03
C ARG A 530 5.94 22.27 -3.18
N LYS A 531 6.40 22.53 -4.41
CA LYS A 531 6.08 21.74 -5.59
C LYS A 531 7.06 20.56 -5.69
N VAL A 532 6.57 19.38 -6.06
CA VAL A 532 7.37 18.19 -6.32
C VAL A 532 6.97 17.59 -7.67
N ARG A 533 7.90 16.91 -8.33
CA ARG A 533 7.62 16.29 -9.63
C ARG A 533 6.60 15.16 -9.48
N VAL A 534 6.84 14.26 -8.54
CA VAL A 534 5.99 13.10 -8.23
C VAL A 534 6.00 12.93 -6.71
N ASN A 535 4.83 12.76 -6.12
CA ASN A 535 4.69 12.28 -4.74
C ASN A 535 4.78 10.74 -4.72
N GLY A 536 5.25 10.18 -3.63
CA GLY A 536 5.34 8.75 -3.44
C GLY A 536 4.00 8.03 -3.60
N GLY A 537 4.06 6.73 -3.81
CA GLY A 537 2.90 5.86 -3.79
C GLY A 537 2.26 5.60 -5.14
N GLY A 538 2.54 4.43 -5.73
CA GLY A 538 1.78 3.93 -6.87
C GLY A 538 0.38 3.49 -6.45
N TYR A 539 -0.59 3.57 -7.35
CA TYR A 539 -1.97 3.16 -7.16
C TYR A 539 -2.30 1.97 -8.06
N GLN A 540 -2.99 0.98 -7.49
CA GLN A 540 -3.59 -0.12 -8.23
C GLN A 540 -5.02 -0.29 -7.74
N ALA A 541 -5.97 -0.54 -8.65
CA ALA A 541 -7.36 -0.74 -8.29
C ALA A 541 -8.12 -1.63 -9.25
N ILE A 542 -9.11 -2.34 -8.69
CA ILE A 542 -10.14 -3.05 -9.45
C ILE A 542 -11.50 -2.62 -8.89
N LEU A 543 -12.36 -2.07 -9.74
CA LEU A 543 -13.75 -1.76 -9.43
C LEU A 543 -14.65 -2.82 -10.06
N LEU A 544 -15.59 -3.32 -9.28
CA LEU A 544 -16.63 -4.25 -9.72
C LEU A 544 -17.90 -3.45 -10.01
N ASP A 545 -18.29 -3.35 -11.29
CA ASP A 545 -19.52 -2.64 -11.65
C ASP A 545 -20.75 -3.48 -11.22
N PRO A 546 -21.57 -2.98 -10.29
CA PRO A 546 -22.69 -3.75 -9.78
C PRO A 546 -23.83 -3.93 -10.82
N LYS A 547 -23.85 -3.14 -11.89
CA LYS A 547 -24.89 -3.20 -12.93
C LYS A 547 -24.56 -4.21 -14.02
N THR A 548 -23.31 -4.22 -14.47
CA THR A 548 -22.88 -5.03 -15.62
C THR A 548 -22.08 -6.28 -15.20
N GLY A 549 -21.56 -6.30 -13.98
CA GLY A 549 -20.63 -7.31 -13.51
C GLY A 549 -19.22 -7.21 -14.11
N ILE A 550 -18.96 -6.21 -14.95
CA ILE A 550 -17.64 -5.96 -15.57
C ILE A 550 -16.66 -5.47 -14.52
N LEU A 551 -15.43 -5.97 -14.61
CA LEU A 551 -14.30 -5.50 -13.82
C LEU A 551 -13.61 -4.34 -14.54
N HIS A 552 -13.33 -3.28 -13.81
CA HIS A 552 -12.61 -2.11 -14.28
C HIS A 552 -11.28 -2.04 -13.54
N GLY A 553 -10.15 -2.06 -14.25
CA GLY A 553 -8.82 -2.03 -13.66
C GLY A 553 -8.07 -0.75 -13.95
N ALA A 554 -7.33 -0.27 -12.95
CA ALA A 554 -6.47 0.90 -13.08
C ALA A 554 -5.10 0.69 -12.45
N SER A 555 -4.08 1.29 -13.06
CA SER A 555 -2.70 1.32 -12.56
C SER A 555 -2.10 2.68 -12.92
N ASP A 556 -1.59 3.43 -11.96
CA ASP A 556 -1.09 4.78 -12.22
C ASP A 556 0.33 4.80 -12.81
N HIS A 557 0.73 5.99 -13.29
CA HIS A 557 2.01 6.22 -13.95
C HIS A 557 3.21 6.34 -13.00
N ARG A 558 3.00 6.33 -11.68
CA ARG A 558 4.07 6.49 -10.66
C ARG A 558 4.86 5.21 -10.45
N LYS A 559 4.43 4.12 -11.04
CA LYS A 559 5.09 2.82 -11.10
C LYS A 559 5.07 2.27 -12.52
N ASP A 560 5.88 1.25 -12.78
CA ASP A 560 5.89 0.51 -14.07
C ASP A 560 4.69 -0.44 -14.23
N GLY A 561 3.60 -0.18 -13.52
CA GLY A 561 2.51 -1.09 -13.32
C GLY A 561 1.56 -1.30 -14.50
N MET A 562 0.72 -2.34 -14.36
CA MET A 562 -0.28 -2.72 -15.35
C MET A 562 -1.57 -3.21 -14.67
N ALA A 563 -2.71 -2.94 -15.31
CA ALA A 563 -3.97 -3.64 -15.10
C ALA A 563 -4.24 -4.56 -16.30
N ALA A 564 -4.52 -5.84 -16.06
CA ALA A 564 -4.87 -6.78 -17.09
C ALA A 564 -5.99 -7.71 -16.64
N GLY A 565 -6.88 -8.08 -17.59
CA GLY A 565 -8.00 -8.97 -17.35
C GLY A 565 -8.37 -9.81 -18.56
N TYR A 566 -9.35 -10.73 -18.42
CA TYR A 566 -9.83 -11.62 -19.47
C TYR A 566 -11.34 -11.86 -19.35
#